data_98c493aaebd0bbcb4b6579e6c8406597
#
_entry.id   98c493aaebd0bbcb4b6579e6c8406597
#
_cell.length_a   1.000
_cell.length_b   1.000
_cell.length_c   1.000
_cell.angle_alpha   90.00
_cell.angle_beta   90.00
_cell.angle_gamma   90.00
#
_symmetry.space_group_name_H-M   'P 1'
#
loop_
_entity.id
_entity.type
_entity.pdbx_description
1 polymer ?
#
loop_
_entity_poly.entity_id
_entity_poly.type
_entity_poly.pdbx_seq_one_letter_code
_entity_poly.pdbx_strand_id
1 'polypeptide(L)'
;MIRFFPLLTVLLISCSPLKKYPLKSERWENDIKALEYIDNEEMCGQDCILFVGSSSIRLWENIKSDMSPYEVVARGYGGAHFYDLIHYTERLVKNHNPKAIAVFVA
;
A
#
# COMPACT_ATOMS: atom_id res chain seq x y z
N MET A 1 -1.42 37.93 -46.45
CA MET A 1 -2.42 36.96 -46.00
C MET A 1 -1.96 36.37 -44.70
N ILE A 2 -2.67 36.62 -43.63
CA ILE A 2 -2.39 36.06 -42.29
C ILE A 2 -3.20 34.75 -42.22
N ARG A 3 -2.50 33.63 -42.22
CA ARG A 3 -3.14 32.33 -41.96
C ARG A 3 -3.23 32.13 -40.48
N PHE A 4 -4.42 32.20 -39.92
CA PHE A 4 -4.69 31.78 -38.56
C PHE A 4 -4.71 30.22 -38.53
N PHE A 5 -3.68 29.62 -37.90
CA PHE A 5 -3.76 28.23 -37.49
C PHE A 5 -4.54 28.21 -36.17
N PRO A 6 -5.68 27.51 -36.07
CA PRO A 6 -6.30 27.29 -34.79
C PRO A 6 -5.37 26.42 -33.98
N LEU A 7 -4.82 26.98 -32.90
CA LEU A 7 -4.10 26.21 -31.91
C LEU A 7 -5.11 25.31 -31.22
N LEU A 8 -5.16 24.05 -31.66
CA LEU A 8 -6.00 23.03 -31.02
C LEU A 8 -5.38 22.69 -29.66
N THR A 9 -5.84 23.40 -28.65
CA THR A 9 -5.47 23.11 -27.26
C THR A 9 -6.20 21.84 -26.86
N VAL A 10 -5.52 20.71 -26.94
CA VAL A 10 -6.02 19.43 -26.39
C VAL A 10 -5.92 19.53 -24.89
N LEU A 11 -7.03 19.82 -24.22
CA LEU A 11 -7.13 19.68 -22.78
C LEU A 11 -7.12 18.17 -22.48
N LEU A 12 -5.97 17.66 -22.03
CA LEU A 12 -5.88 16.33 -21.44
C LEU A 12 -6.55 16.38 -20.07
N ILE A 13 -7.84 16.05 -20.05
CA ILE A 13 -8.54 15.83 -18.78
C ILE A 13 -8.02 14.50 -18.24
N SER A 14 -7.03 14.59 -17.36
CA SER A 14 -6.56 13.43 -16.62
C SER A 14 -7.66 13.01 -15.64
N CYS A 15 -8.40 11.98 -16.01
CA CYS A 15 -9.36 11.35 -15.12
C CYS A 15 -8.59 10.50 -14.11
N SER A 16 -8.50 10.95 -12.85
CA SER A 16 -7.88 10.13 -11.79
C SER A 16 -8.89 9.11 -11.27
N PRO A 17 -8.72 7.81 -11.57
CA PRO A 17 -9.63 6.77 -11.10
C PRO A 17 -9.58 6.58 -9.58
N LEU A 18 -8.54 7.05 -8.92
CA LEU A 18 -8.36 6.92 -7.46
C LEU A 18 -9.45 7.63 -6.66
N LYS A 19 -10.05 8.71 -7.20
CA LYS A 19 -11.14 9.43 -6.53
C LYS A 19 -12.42 8.60 -6.39
N LYS A 20 -12.57 7.52 -7.17
CA LYS A 20 -13.75 6.65 -7.15
C LYS A 20 -13.71 5.57 -6.07
N TYR A 21 -12.52 5.29 -5.52
CA TYR A 21 -12.29 4.10 -4.69
C TYR A 21 -12.17 4.31 -3.18
N PRO A 22 -12.04 5.53 -2.61
CA PRO A 22 -11.89 5.69 -1.15
C PRO A 22 -13.03 5.05 -0.35
N LEU A 23 -14.27 5.18 -0.81
CA LEU A 23 -15.45 4.60 -0.16
C LEU A 23 -15.44 3.07 -0.19
N LYS A 24 -14.93 2.46 -1.26
CA LYS A 24 -14.78 1.00 -1.36
C LYS A 24 -13.68 0.48 -0.46
N SER A 25 -12.62 1.26 -0.28
CA SER A 25 -11.49 0.91 0.59
C SER A 25 -11.90 0.93 2.07
N GLU A 26 -12.90 1.69 2.48
CA GLU A 26 -13.41 1.73 3.87
C GLU A 26 -13.82 0.36 4.41
N ARG A 27 -14.18 -0.58 3.57
CA ARG A 27 -14.46 -1.97 3.98
C ARG A 27 -13.28 -2.64 4.70
N TRP A 28 -12.07 -2.13 4.51
CA TRP A 28 -10.85 -2.65 5.12
C TRP A 28 -10.48 -1.96 6.45
N GLU A 29 -11.26 -0.98 6.87
CA GLU A 29 -10.94 -0.15 8.04
C GLU A 29 -10.68 -0.99 9.31
N ASN A 30 -11.50 -2.01 9.56
CA ASN A 30 -11.31 -2.88 10.72
C ASN A 30 -10.04 -3.73 10.63
N ASP A 31 -9.70 -4.21 9.42
CA ASP A 31 -8.45 -4.94 9.19
C ASP A 31 -7.24 -4.04 9.45
N ILE A 32 -7.29 -2.80 8.98
CA ILE A 32 -6.21 -1.82 9.19
C ILE A 32 -6.06 -1.48 10.67
N LYS A 33 -7.15 -1.26 11.40
CA LYS A 33 -7.11 -1.04 12.85
C LYS A 33 -6.48 -2.20 13.60
N ALA A 34 -6.77 -3.44 13.19
CA ALA A 34 -6.17 -4.63 13.77
C ALA A 34 -4.65 -4.66 13.53
N LEU A 35 -4.20 -4.29 12.32
CA LEU A 35 -2.77 -4.20 12.00
C LEU A 35 -2.08 -3.08 12.78
N GLU A 36 -2.71 -1.92 12.92
CA GLU A 36 -2.18 -0.82 13.74
C GLU A 36 -2.06 -1.22 15.22
N TYR A 37 -2.99 -2.02 15.71
CA TYR A 37 -2.93 -2.55 17.07
C TYR A 37 -1.71 -3.46 17.28
N ILE A 38 -1.41 -4.33 16.30
CA ILE A 38 -0.23 -5.20 16.34
C ILE A 38 1.07 -4.39 16.38
N ASP A 39 1.11 -3.20 15.79
CA ASP A 39 2.28 -2.31 15.81
C ASP A 39 2.73 -1.92 17.23
N ASN A 40 1.85 -2.01 18.23
CA ASN A 40 2.22 -1.78 19.63
C ASN A 40 3.15 -2.87 20.17
N GLU A 41 3.09 -4.08 19.61
CA GLU A 41 3.87 -5.24 20.06
C GLU A 41 4.97 -5.60 19.05
N GLU A 42 4.82 -5.26 17.77
CA GLU A 42 5.73 -5.62 16.71
C GLU A 42 6.02 -4.44 15.80
N MET A 43 7.20 -3.86 15.92
CA MET A 43 7.65 -2.74 15.09
C MET A 43 8.81 -3.17 14.20
N CYS A 44 8.75 -2.79 12.92
CA CYS A 44 9.83 -2.99 11.97
C CYS A 44 10.83 -1.84 12.10
N GLY A 45 12.01 -2.14 12.65
CA GLY A 45 13.10 -1.19 12.85
C GLY A 45 14.06 -1.11 11.66
N GLN A 46 15.22 -0.45 11.87
CA GLN A 46 16.18 -0.10 10.82
C GLN A 46 16.82 -1.29 10.10
N ASP A 47 16.85 -2.47 10.72
CA ASP A 47 17.39 -3.69 10.11
C ASP A 47 16.28 -4.60 9.54
N CYS A 48 15.06 -4.15 9.56
CA CYS A 48 13.87 -4.92 9.21
C CYS A 48 13.35 -4.54 7.83
N ILE A 49 12.79 -5.53 7.13
CA ILE A 49 12.04 -5.33 5.90
C ILE A 49 10.55 -5.40 6.23
N LEU A 50 9.80 -4.37 5.88
CA LEU A 50 8.36 -4.31 6.05
C LEU A 50 7.67 -4.80 4.77
N PHE A 51 6.92 -5.89 4.89
CA PHE A 51 6.10 -6.42 3.80
C PHE A 51 4.68 -5.90 3.92
N VAL A 52 4.21 -5.21 2.91
CA VAL A 52 2.84 -4.72 2.82
C VAL A 52 2.16 -5.25 1.57
N GLY A 53 0.89 -5.52 1.65
CA GLY A 53 0.17 -6.00 0.48
C GLY A 53 -1.15 -6.68 0.81
N SER A 54 -1.57 -7.55 -0.09
CA SER A 54 -2.85 -8.24 -0.05
C SER A 54 -2.78 -9.61 0.64
N SER A 55 -3.68 -10.50 0.25
CA SER A 55 -3.78 -11.85 0.83
C SER A 55 -2.49 -12.67 0.73
N SER A 56 -1.69 -12.48 -0.30
CA SER A 56 -0.41 -13.18 -0.43
C SER A 56 0.54 -12.88 0.72
N ILE A 57 0.54 -11.64 1.22
CA ILE A 57 1.31 -11.26 2.41
C ILE A 57 0.62 -11.76 3.67
N ARG A 58 -0.69 -11.56 3.78
CA ARG A 58 -1.46 -11.99 4.95
C ARG A 58 -1.37 -13.48 5.23
N LEU A 59 -1.41 -14.30 4.19
CA LEU A 59 -1.43 -15.77 4.28
C LEU A 59 -0.04 -16.41 4.29
N TRP A 60 1.01 -15.63 4.19
CA TRP A 60 2.37 -16.13 4.27
C TRP A 60 2.78 -16.38 5.73
N GLU A 61 2.33 -17.47 6.29
CA GLU A 61 2.49 -17.81 7.71
C GLU A 61 3.96 -17.93 8.15
N ASN A 62 4.80 -18.48 7.27
CA ASN A 62 6.21 -18.76 7.56
C ASN A 62 7.16 -17.67 7.07
N ILE A 63 6.67 -16.44 6.83
CA ILE A 63 7.47 -15.37 6.26
C ILE A 63 8.78 -15.13 7.01
N LYS A 64 8.77 -15.19 8.33
CA LYS A 64 9.95 -14.95 9.16
C LYS A 64 11.03 -16.01 8.94
N SER A 65 10.65 -17.28 8.91
CA SER A 65 11.60 -18.38 8.65
C SER A 65 12.04 -18.41 7.18
N ASP A 66 11.11 -18.18 6.25
CA ASP A 66 11.41 -18.20 4.81
C ASP A 66 12.35 -17.07 4.41
N MET A 67 12.26 -15.92 5.08
CA MET A 67 13.12 -14.76 4.83
C MET A 67 14.39 -14.73 5.68
N SER A 68 14.58 -15.70 6.58
CA SER A 68 15.78 -15.76 7.40
C SER A 68 17.06 -15.76 6.53
N PRO A 69 18.12 -15.04 6.89
CA PRO A 69 18.38 -14.37 8.18
C PRO A 69 17.81 -12.93 8.30
N TYR A 70 17.04 -12.48 7.34
CA TYR A 70 16.49 -11.12 7.38
C TYR A 70 15.37 -11.01 8.40
N GLU A 71 15.37 -9.94 9.17
CA GLU A 71 14.25 -9.57 10.02
C GLU A 71 13.13 -8.99 9.17
N VAL A 72 11.91 -9.47 9.37
CA VAL A 72 10.74 -9.05 8.59
C VAL A 72 9.52 -8.87 9.47
N VAL A 73 8.68 -7.93 9.06
CA VAL A 73 7.34 -7.70 9.61
C VAL A 73 6.35 -7.68 8.45
N ALA A 74 5.24 -8.37 8.59
CA ALA A 74 4.22 -8.46 7.56
C ALA A 74 2.96 -7.68 7.97
N ARG A 75 2.45 -6.86 7.06
CA ARG A 75 1.20 -6.10 7.18
C ARG A 75 0.39 -6.26 5.91
N GLY A 76 -0.20 -7.43 5.75
CA GLY A 76 -1.10 -7.75 4.65
C GLY A 76 -2.56 -7.81 5.10
N TYR A 77 -3.48 -7.50 4.18
CA TYR A 77 -4.91 -7.66 4.40
C TYR A 77 -5.59 -8.23 3.15
N GLY A 78 -6.52 -9.14 3.37
CA GLY A 78 -7.06 -9.98 2.30
C GLY A 78 -7.89 -9.22 1.28
N GLY A 79 -7.69 -9.52 -0.01
CA GLY A 79 -8.48 -8.97 -1.10
C GLY A 79 -8.20 -7.52 -1.44
N ALA A 80 -7.15 -6.91 -0.90
CA ALA A 80 -6.75 -5.56 -1.23
C ALA A 80 -6.26 -5.44 -2.68
N HIS A 81 -6.59 -4.33 -3.29
CA HIS A 81 -6.05 -3.89 -4.58
C HIS A 81 -5.08 -2.73 -4.37
N PHE A 82 -4.36 -2.31 -5.41
CA PHE A 82 -3.43 -1.19 -5.30
C PHE A 82 -4.07 0.09 -4.77
N TYR A 83 -5.28 0.42 -5.19
CA TYR A 83 -5.97 1.61 -4.70
C TYR A 83 -6.33 1.52 -3.21
N ASP A 84 -6.63 0.33 -2.69
CA ASP A 84 -6.82 0.11 -1.26
C ASP A 84 -5.51 0.33 -0.51
N LEU A 85 -4.42 -0.20 -1.04
CA LEU A 85 -3.10 -0.04 -0.44
C LEU A 85 -2.66 1.43 -0.43
N ILE A 86 -2.85 2.16 -1.53
CA ILE A 86 -2.55 3.59 -1.60
C ILE A 86 -3.31 4.35 -0.52
N HIS A 87 -4.58 4.03 -0.33
CA HIS A 87 -5.43 4.68 0.68
C HIS A 87 -4.91 4.47 2.11
N TYR A 88 -4.36 3.29 2.40
CA TYR A 88 -3.93 2.91 3.74
C TYR A 88 -2.41 2.91 3.97
N THR A 89 -1.60 3.18 2.95
CA THR A 89 -0.13 3.07 3.03
C THR A 89 0.45 3.85 4.20
N GLU A 90 0.03 5.09 4.39
CA GLU A 90 0.54 5.91 5.49
C GLU A 90 0.31 5.25 6.85
N ARG A 91 -0.89 4.73 7.08
CA ARG A 91 -1.25 4.08 8.33
C ARG A 91 -0.52 2.76 8.55
N LEU A 92 -0.23 2.02 7.48
CA LEU A 92 0.51 0.76 7.56
C LEU A 92 1.99 0.97 7.86
N VAL A 93 2.56 2.10 7.47
CA VAL A 93 4.00 2.35 7.51
C VAL A 93 4.44 3.28 8.66
N LYS A 94 3.60 4.23 9.05
CA LYS A 94 3.98 5.33 9.97
C LYS A 94 4.58 4.91 11.31
N ASN A 95 4.21 3.74 11.83
CA ASN A 95 4.69 3.22 13.11
C ASN A 95 5.98 2.40 12.98
N HIS A 96 6.53 2.32 11.78
CA HIS A 96 7.73 1.54 11.46
C HIS A 96 8.84 2.44 10.93
N ASN A 97 10.08 1.95 11.00
CA ASN A 97 11.25 2.62 10.42
C ASN A 97 12.12 1.60 9.67
N PRO A 98 11.57 0.91 8.66
CA PRO A 98 12.25 -0.18 7.98
C PRO A 98 13.38 0.30 7.09
N LYS A 99 14.36 -0.57 6.82
CA LYS A 99 15.39 -0.33 5.81
C LYS A 99 14.86 -0.50 4.38
N ALA A 100 13.80 -1.27 4.20
CA ALA A 100 13.14 -1.51 2.92
C ALA A 100 11.67 -1.85 3.13
N ILE A 101 10.86 -1.51 2.14
CA ILE A 101 9.45 -1.87 2.08
C ILE A 101 9.24 -2.74 0.83
N ALA A 102 8.74 -3.95 1.04
CA ALA A 102 8.36 -4.85 -0.05
C ALA A 102 6.85 -4.82 -0.22
N VAL A 103 6.39 -4.57 -1.42
CA VAL A 103 4.96 -4.47 -1.75
C VAL A 103 4.56 -5.59 -2.70
N PHE A 104 3.56 -6.36 -2.34
CA PHE A 104 2.95 -7.34 -3.23
C PHE A 104 1.43 -7.27 -3.16
N VAL A 105 0.83 -6.93 -4.30
CA VAL A 105 -0.62 -6.84 -4.49
C VAL A 105 -0.97 -7.54 -5.80
N ALA A 106 -1.76 -8.58 -5.71
CA ALA A 106 -2.21 -9.36 -6.87
C ALA A 106 -3.74 -9.37 -6.97
#